data_3fcd13b974fc719526b1989919b3bc24
#
_entry.id   3fcd13b974fc719526b1989919b3bc24
#
_cell.length_a   1.000
_cell.length_b   1.000
_cell.length_c   1.000
_cell.angle_alpha   90.00
_cell.angle_beta   90.00
_cell.angle_gamma   90.00
#
_symmetry.space_group_name_H-M   'P 1'
#
loop_
_entity.id
_entity.type
_entity.pdbx_description
1 polymer ?
#
loop_
_entity_poly.entity_id
_entity_poly.type
_entity_poly.pdbx_seq_one_letter_code
_entity_poly.pdbx_strand_id
1 'polypeptide(L)'
;DLLNELVDSILKFPEGKEVDICILDAGLSNEQKSILSKKVKEIKKAEWDIEVPGFKVGEKEWLKSQVSRAFLPKYFPGYKKYLWIDCDAWVNDWSSVELYFKACNDGKLGITQTMGPGYRIMSKVKWVFGKFAIIKSQNFKHAISSNIGIDKARKLAFAPHINIGVFSLEENSSCWNSWQENLKVTLRSGKIFGSEGLAINMSVYIDEIETEFLPLTCNWIASNLLPKYDEQNQYFVEPFLPNASRSRIMERWQGYENR
;
A
#
# COMPACT_ATOMS: atom_id res chain seq x y z
N ASP A 1 3.00 -9.67 18.06
CA ASP A 1 3.78 -8.77 17.21
C ASP A 1 3.35 -8.97 15.74
N LEU A 2 2.69 -7.95 15.15
CA LEU A 2 2.05 -8.02 13.83
C LEU A 2 3.01 -8.50 12.72
N LEU A 3 4.26 -8.01 12.71
CA LEU A 3 5.22 -8.42 11.69
C LEU A 3 5.57 -9.91 11.77
N ASN A 4 5.70 -10.45 12.98
CA ASN A 4 5.95 -11.87 13.16
C ASN A 4 4.74 -12.72 12.73
N GLU A 5 3.52 -12.25 13.02
CA GLU A 5 2.28 -12.88 12.58
C GLU A 5 2.14 -12.85 11.04
N LEU A 6 2.51 -11.72 10.39
CA LEU A 6 2.57 -11.66 8.93
C LEU A 6 3.54 -12.72 8.36
N VAL A 7 4.76 -12.79 8.88
CA VAL A 7 5.76 -13.78 8.43
C VAL A 7 5.23 -15.20 8.61
N ASP A 8 4.62 -15.50 9.76
CA ASP A 8 4.02 -16.81 10.03
C ASP A 8 2.85 -17.11 9.09
N SER A 9 2.05 -16.11 8.73
CA SER A 9 0.96 -16.27 7.77
C SER A 9 1.45 -16.62 6.36
N ILE A 10 2.62 -16.13 5.97
CA ILE A 10 3.26 -16.48 4.69
C ILE A 10 3.81 -17.92 4.77
N LEU A 11 4.56 -18.22 5.84
CA LEU A 11 5.27 -19.50 6.00
C LEU A 11 4.34 -20.71 6.23
N LYS A 12 3.06 -20.49 6.57
CA LYS A 12 2.09 -21.57 6.67
C LYS A 12 1.77 -22.24 5.33
N PHE A 13 2.02 -21.54 4.19
CA PHE A 13 1.84 -22.08 2.87
C PHE A 13 3.12 -22.77 2.39
N PRO A 14 3.04 -23.93 1.71
CA PRO A 14 4.22 -24.56 1.10
C PRO A 14 4.99 -23.61 0.18
N GLU A 15 4.28 -22.88 -0.67
CA GLU A 15 4.83 -21.91 -1.63
C GLU A 15 5.51 -20.72 -0.92
N GLY A 16 5.04 -20.36 0.28
CA GLY A 16 5.65 -19.30 1.10
C GLY A 16 7.07 -19.63 1.56
N LYS A 17 7.45 -20.92 1.54
CA LYS A 17 8.81 -21.38 1.86
C LYS A 17 9.75 -21.30 0.65
N GLU A 18 9.19 -21.15 -0.55
CA GLU A 18 9.94 -21.03 -1.81
C GLU A 18 10.25 -19.57 -2.18
N VAL A 19 9.70 -18.59 -1.45
CA VAL A 19 9.96 -17.18 -1.65
C VAL A 19 10.90 -16.63 -0.60
N ASP A 20 11.76 -15.70 -0.98
CA ASP A 20 12.63 -15.00 -0.06
C ASP A 20 11.84 -13.89 0.66
N ILE A 21 11.69 -14.01 1.98
CA ILE A 21 11.10 -12.97 2.81
C ILE A 21 12.20 -12.03 3.28
N CYS A 22 12.09 -10.75 2.93
CA CYS A 22 13.02 -9.70 3.31
C CYS A 22 12.29 -8.64 4.16
N ILE A 23 12.95 -8.12 5.19
CA ILE A 23 12.37 -7.10 6.08
C ILE A 23 13.12 -5.79 5.94
N LEU A 24 12.37 -4.72 5.74
CA LEU A 24 12.88 -3.35 5.81
C LEU A 24 12.59 -2.79 7.21
N ASP A 25 13.63 -2.78 8.04
CA ASP A 25 13.55 -2.41 9.47
C ASP A 25 13.52 -0.89 9.67
N ALA A 26 12.39 -0.36 10.10
CA ALA A 26 12.21 1.04 10.46
C ALA A 26 12.17 1.28 11.99
N GLY A 27 12.50 0.27 12.81
CA GLY A 27 12.52 0.43 14.27
C GLY A 27 12.31 -0.87 15.06
N LEU A 28 12.75 -2.01 14.56
CA LEU A 28 12.71 -3.27 15.29
C LEU A 28 13.67 -3.27 16.50
N SER A 29 13.20 -3.83 17.61
CA SER A 29 14.07 -4.11 18.77
C SER A 29 15.06 -5.25 18.46
N ASN A 30 16.11 -5.37 19.26
CA ASN A 30 17.07 -6.47 19.13
C ASN A 30 16.42 -7.84 19.35
N GLU A 31 15.45 -7.93 20.24
CA GLU A 31 14.68 -9.16 20.49
C GLU A 31 13.86 -9.54 19.25
N GLN A 32 13.12 -8.60 18.68
CA GLN A 32 12.34 -8.82 17.45
C GLN A 32 13.24 -9.26 16.29
N LYS A 33 14.40 -8.61 16.10
CA LYS A 33 15.40 -9.02 15.10
C LYS A 33 15.89 -10.44 15.31
N SER A 34 16.18 -10.82 16.56
CA SER A 34 16.64 -12.17 16.89
C SER A 34 15.60 -13.26 16.59
N ILE A 35 14.32 -12.96 16.76
CA ILE A 35 13.23 -13.88 16.43
C ILE A 35 13.06 -13.96 14.89
N LEU A 36 12.95 -12.84 14.23
CA LEU A 36 12.67 -12.75 12.80
C LEU A 36 13.81 -13.27 11.93
N SER A 37 15.07 -13.03 12.32
CA SER A 37 16.23 -13.52 11.56
C SER A 37 16.31 -15.04 11.39
N LYS A 38 15.56 -15.80 12.19
CA LYS A 38 15.44 -17.27 12.09
C LYS A 38 14.42 -17.70 11.01
N LYS A 39 13.58 -16.78 10.56
CA LYS A 39 12.43 -17.05 9.68
C LYS A 39 12.54 -16.39 8.30
N VAL A 40 13.36 -15.35 8.18
CA VAL A 40 13.45 -14.52 6.97
C VAL A 40 14.84 -14.57 6.37
N LYS A 41 14.95 -14.25 5.09
CA LYS A 41 16.21 -14.26 4.35
C LYS A 41 17.14 -13.14 4.78
N GLU A 42 16.62 -11.93 4.94
CA GLU A 42 17.42 -10.75 5.21
C GLU A 42 16.61 -9.67 5.95
N ILE A 43 17.28 -8.92 6.84
CA ILE A 43 16.73 -7.73 7.50
C ILE A 43 17.67 -6.56 7.22
N LYS A 44 17.19 -5.53 6.54
CA LYS A 44 17.96 -4.30 6.28
C LYS A 44 17.33 -3.11 6.97
N LYS A 45 18.17 -2.24 7.50
CA LYS A 45 17.74 -0.99 8.14
C LYS A 45 17.22 -0.02 7.08
N ALA A 46 16.03 0.51 7.27
CA ALA A 46 15.48 1.58 6.45
C ALA A 46 16.23 2.90 6.69
N GLU A 47 16.41 3.67 5.64
CA GLU A 47 17.07 4.97 5.66
C GLU A 47 16.10 6.06 5.15
N TRP A 48 16.49 7.32 5.32
CA TRP A 48 15.85 8.43 4.65
C TRP A 48 16.44 8.57 3.24
N ASP A 49 15.89 7.80 2.27
CA ASP A 49 16.35 7.79 0.87
C ASP A 49 16.11 9.10 0.14
N ILE A 50 15.25 9.95 0.70
CA ILE A 50 15.00 11.31 0.25
C ILE A 50 15.23 12.23 1.43
N GLU A 51 15.92 13.34 1.19
CA GLU A 51 16.14 14.35 2.20
C GLU A 51 14.81 14.94 2.69
N VAL A 52 14.56 14.79 3.98
CA VAL A 52 13.38 15.32 4.65
C VAL A 52 13.83 16.29 5.72
N PRO A 53 13.29 17.53 5.75
CA PRO A 53 13.65 18.49 6.79
C PRO A 53 13.45 17.93 8.20
N GLY A 54 14.44 18.03 9.07
CA GLY A 54 14.45 17.41 10.40
C GLY A 54 13.25 17.79 11.26
N PHE A 55 12.73 19.02 11.13
CA PHE A 55 11.55 19.45 11.86
C PHE A 55 10.27 18.68 11.47
N LYS A 56 10.23 18.02 10.30
CA LYS A 56 9.12 17.18 9.88
C LYS A 56 9.21 15.77 10.45
N VAL A 57 10.42 15.29 10.69
CA VAL A 57 10.67 13.93 11.21
C VAL A 57 10.26 13.85 12.67
N GLY A 58 10.73 14.79 13.50
CA GLY A 58 10.58 14.74 14.96
C GLY A 58 11.04 13.39 15.51
N GLU A 59 10.26 12.81 16.41
CA GLU A 59 10.54 11.48 17.00
C GLU A 59 10.00 10.30 16.17
N LYS A 60 9.48 10.55 14.94
CA LYS A 60 8.78 9.56 14.14
C LYS A 60 9.71 8.87 13.13
N GLU A 61 10.81 8.33 13.60
CA GLU A 61 11.80 7.61 12.77
C GLU A 61 11.20 6.45 11.96
N TRP A 62 10.12 5.82 12.45
CA TRP A 62 9.40 4.77 11.75
C TRP A 62 8.81 5.21 10.40
N LEU A 63 8.63 6.52 10.18
CA LEU A 63 8.18 7.07 8.89
C LEU A 63 9.19 6.82 7.76
N LYS A 64 10.42 6.39 8.06
CA LYS A 64 11.37 5.94 7.05
C LYS A 64 10.79 4.86 6.15
N SER A 65 10.00 3.93 6.70
CA SER A 65 9.37 2.86 5.93
C SER A 65 8.48 3.39 4.80
N GLN A 66 7.86 4.54 4.99
CA GLN A 66 7.02 5.16 3.97
C GLN A 66 7.84 5.80 2.84
N VAL A 67 9.07 6.20 3.11
CA VAL A 67 9.98 6.73 2.08
C VAL A 67 10.72 5.59 1.39
N SER A 68 11.33 4.70 2.17
CA SER A 68 12.24 3.67 1.68
C SER A 68 11.55 2.55 0.87
N ARG A 69 10.23 2.35 1.04
CA ARG A 69 9.51 1.34 0.22
C ARG A 69 9.53 1.61 -1.29
N ALA A 70 9.72 2.86 -1.70
CA ALA A 70 9.90 3.21 -3.12
C ALA A 70 11.32 2.86 -3.66
N PHE A 71 12.20 2.35 -2.81
CA PHE A 71 13.59 2.03 -3.12
C PHE A 71 13.93 0.55 -2.89
N LEU A 72 12.95 -0.35 -2.91
CA LEU A 72 13.18 -1.78 -2.63
C LEU A 72 14.31 -2.40 -3.46
N PRO A 73 14.46 -2.13 -4.78
CA PRO A 73 15.59 -2.69 -5.54
C PRO A 73 16.97 -2.26 -5.05
N LYS A 74 17.10 -1.07 -4.41
CA LYS A 74 18.33 -0.61 -3.75
C LYS A 74 18.64 -1.45 -2.51
N TYR A 75 17.62 -1.74 -1.71
CA TYR A 75 17.78 -2.50 -0.47
C TYR A 75 18.00 -3.99 -0.71
N PHE A 76 17.28 -4.55 -1.64
CA PHE A 76 17.25 -5.99 -1.94
C PHE A 76 17.51 -6.22 -3.42
N PRO A 77 18.74 -6.04 -3.92
CA PRO A 77 19.05 -6.21 -5.33
C PRO A 77 19.02 -7.68 -5.77
N GLY A 78 18.81 -7.91 -7.05
CA GLY A 78 18.91 -9.23 -7.67
C GLY A 78 17.59 -10.03 -7.74
N TYR A 79 16.50 -9.46 -7.28
CA TYR A 79 15.18 -10.03 -7.47
C TYR A 79 14.51 -9.46 -8.71
N LYS A 80 13.88 -10.34 -9.50
CA LYS A 80 13.12 -9.91 -10.69
C LYS A 80 11.81 -9.23 -10.33
N LYS A 81 11.19 -9.64 -9.20
CA LYS A 81 9.89 -9.15 -8.73
C LYS A 81 9.91 -8.88 -7.25
N TYR A 82 9.22 -7.85 -6.86
CA TYR A 82 9.04 -7.43 -5.47
C TYR A 82 7.55 -7.41 -5.13
N LEU A 83 7.21 -7.98 -4.00
CA LEU A 83 5.90 -7.85 -3.38
C LEU A 83 6.09 -7.20 -2.01
N TRP A 84 5.60 -5.98 -1.86
CA TRP A 84 5.53 -5.31 -0.57
C TRP A 84 4.26 -5.70 0.16
N ILE A 85 4.37 -5.97 1.45
CA ILE A 85 3.24 -6.20 2.34
C ILE A 85 3.49 -5.41 3.62
N ASP A 86 2.57 -4.51 4.00
CA ASP A 86 2.65 -3.79 5.28
C ASP A 86 2.56 -4.79 6.45
N CYS A 87 3.28 -4.50 7.54
CA CYS A 87 3.39 -5.41 8.70
C CYS A 87 2.07 -5.66 9.46
N ASP A 88 1.02 -4.91 9.17
CA ASP A 88 -0.32 -5.05 9.73
C ASP A 88 -1.28 -5.86 8.82
N ALA A 89 -0.73 -6.64 7.89
CA ALA A 89 -1.48 -7.51 6.99
C ALA A 89 -1.22 -8.99 7.28
N TRP A 90 -2.10 -9.87 6.79
CA TRP A 90 -1.94 -11.32 6.81
C TRP A 90 -2.24 -11.91 5.44
N VAL A 91 -1.52 -12.99 5.10
CA VAL A 91 -1.82 -13.80 3.93
C VAL A 91 -2.79 -14.92 4.33
N ASN A 92 -4.04 -14.78 3.93
CA ASN A 92 -5.07 -15.78 4.19
C ASN A 92 -5.22 -16.82 3.08
N ASP A 93 -4.89 -16.43 1.84
CA ASP A 93 -4.97 -17.27 0.65
C ASP A 93 -3.77 -16.95 -0.25
N TRP A 94 -2.97 -17.97 -0.56
CA TRP A 94 -1.77 -17.82 -1.38
C TRP A 94 -2.05 -17.31 -2.78
N SER A 95 -3.19 -17.61 -3.32
CA SER A 95 -3.57 -17.15 -4.65
C SER A 95 -3.67 -15.62 -4.77
N SER A 96 -3.80 -14.88 -3.65
CA SER A 96 -3.66 -13.43 -3.68
C SER A 96 -2.22 -12.99 -3.95
N VAL A 97 -1.24 -13.71 -3.40
CA VAL A 97 0.20 -13.49 -3.67
C VAL A 97 0.52 -13.77 -5.14
N GLU A 98 0.02 -14.88 -5.69
CA GLU A 98 0.18 -15.22 -7.11
C GLU A 98 -0.41 -14.14 -8.03
N LEU A 99 -1.58 -13.60 -7.66
CA LEU A 99 -2.20 -12.52 -8.43
C LEU A 99 -1.32 -11.27 -8.45
N TYR A 100 -0.72 -10.89 -7.32
CA TYR A 100 0.21 -9.78 -7.28
C TYR A 100 1.44 -10.03 -8.16
N PHE A 101 2.07 -11.20 -8.08
CA PHE A 101 3.21 -11.55 -8.93
C PHE A 101 2.84 -11.63 -10.42
N LYS A 102 1.61 -11.96 -10.75
CA LYS A 102 1.10 -11.94 -12.13
C LYS A 102 0.80 -10.51 -12.58
N ALA A 103 0.24 -9.69 -11.70
CA ALA A 103 -0.16 -8.31 -12.03
C ALA A 103 1.03 -7.41 -12.37
N CYS A 104 2.22 -7.68 -11.83
CA CYS A 104 3.40 -6.87 -12.10
C CYS A 104 4.17 -7.27 -13.36
N ASN A 105 3.71 -8.26 -14.12
CA ASN A 105 4.34 -8.63 -15.40
C ASN A 105 4.37 -7.43 -16.36
N ASP A 106 5.38 -7.43 -17.23
CA ASP A 106 5.59 -6.39 -18.24
C ASP A 106 5.84 -4.98 -17.61
N GLY A 107 6.38 -4.95 -16.39
CA GLY A 107 6.74 -3.73 -15.68
C GLY A 107 5.56 -2.96 -15.07
N LYS A 108 4.35 -3.53 -15.08
CA LYS A 108 3.15 -2.91 -14.49
C LYS A 108 3.21 -2.83 -12.98
N LEU A 109 2.49 -1.87 -12.40
CA LEU A 109 2.22 -1.82 -10.98
C LEU A 109 1.01 -2.70 -10.64
N GLY A 110 1.22 -3.79 -9.89
CA GLY A 110 0.13 -4.58 -9.33
C GLY A 110 -0.33 -3.98 -7.98
N ILE A 111 -1.60 -3.53 -7.89
CA ILE A 111 -2.09 -2.83 -6.68
C ILE A 111 -3.60 -2.89 -6.56
N THR A 112 -4.15 -2.58 -5.38
CA THR A 112 -5.59 -2.44 -5.15
C THR A 112 -5.99 -0.98 -4.94
N GLN A 113 -7.27 -0.69 -5.18
CA GLN A 113 -7.89 0.58 -4.82
C GLN A 113 -8.63 0.47 -3.48
N THR A 114 -8.89 1.60 -2.81
CA THR A 114 -9.78 1.67 -1.64
C THR A 114 -11.14 2.23 -2.06
N MET A 115 -11.79 1.56 -2.96
CA MET A 115 -13.14 1.91 -3.42
C MET A 115 -14.04 0.69 -3.35
N GLY A 116 -15.18 0.83 -2.69
CA GLY A 116 -16.16 -0.24 -2.62
C GLY A 116 -17.17 0.04 -1.51
N PRO A 117 -18.31 -0.67 -1.50
CA PRO A 117 -19.35 -0.49 -0.49
C PRO A 117 -18.91 -0.85 0.92
N GLY A 118 -17.86 -1.68 1.05
CA GLY A 118 -17.27 -2.04 2.34
C GLY A 118 -16.30 -0.99 2.91
N TYR A 119 -15.95 0.03 2.14
CA TYR A 119 -14.99 1.04 2.58
C TYR A 119 -15.64 2.37 2.94
N ARG A 120 -15.00 3.12 3.83
CA ARG A 120 -15.39 4.48 4.13
C ARG A 120 -15.31 5.33 2.86
N ILE A 121 -16.34 6.15 2.62
CA ILE A 121 -16.36 7.06 1.50
C ILE A 121 -15.19 8.04 1.58
N MET A 122 -14.23 7.88 0.69
CA MET A 122 -13.01 8.69 0.61
C MET A 122 -13.23 10.01 -0.15
N SER A 123 -14.29 10.07 -0.97
CA SER A 123 -14.67 11.26 -1.72
C SER A 123 -16.14 11.57 -1.51
N LYS A 124 -16.44 12.84 -1.22
CA LYS A 124 -17.82 13.32 -1.03
C LYS A 124 -18.05 14.56 -1.87
N VAL A 125 -19.20 14.62 -2.53
CA VAL A 125 -19.70 15.84 -3.16
C VAL A 125 -20.78 16.44 -2.26
N LYS A 126 -20.58 17.69 -1.84
CA LYS A 126 -21.59 18.46 -1.08
C LYS A 126 -22.08 19.61 -1.92
N TRP A 127 -23.36 19.65 -2.21
CA TRP A 127 -23.99 20.77 -2.89
C TRP A 127 -24.23 21.91 -1.90
N VAL A 128 -23.89 23.12 -2.31
CA VAL A 128 -24.13 24.35 -1.55
C VAL A 128 -25.07 25.23 -2.36
N PHE A 129 -26.17 25.63 -1.77
CA PHE A 129 -27.24 26.40 -2.40
C PHE A 129 -27.81 25.77 -3.71
N GLY A 130 -27.66 24.43 -3.87
CA GLY A 130 -28.13 23.73 -5.07
C GLY A 130 -27.38 24.07 -6.37
N LYS A 131 -26.38 24.95 -6.32
CA LYS A 131 -25.65 25.46 -7.49
C LYS A 131 -24.16 25.14 -7.49
N PHE A 132 -23.56 25.03 -6.32
CA PHE A 132 -22.10 24.82 -6.18
C PHE A 132 -21.82 23.46 -5.56
N ALA A 133 -20.87 22.72 -6.16
CA ALA A 133 -20.40 21.47 -5.61
C ALA A 133 -19.07 21.67 -4.87
N ILE A 134 -19.01 21.29 -3.59
CA ILE A 134 -17.77 21.19 -2.84
C ILE A 134 -17.34 19.73 -2.85
N ILE A 135 -16.18 19.46 -3.41
CA ILE A 135 -15.59 18.12 -3.43
C ILE A 135 -14.65 18.01 -2.23
N LYS A 136 -14.90 16.98 -1.42
CA LYS A 136 -13.99 16.56 -0.34
C LYS A 136 -13.44 15.20 -0.71
N SER A 137 -12.19 15.15 -1.16
CA SER A 137 -11.47 13.90 -1.37
C SER A 137 -10.16 13.92 -0.61
N GLN A 138 -9.69 12.74 -0.21
CA GLN A 138 -8.41 12.59 0.49
C GLN A 138 -7.27 13.00 -0.45
N ASN A 139 -7.28 12.50 -1.69
CA ASN A 139 -6.28 12.86 -2.69
C ASN A 139 -6.21 14.37 -2.92
N PHE A 140 -7.35 15.03 -3.09
CA PHE A 140 -7.39 16.50 -3.27
C PHE A 140 -6.80 17.24 -2.07
N LYS A 141 -7.21 16.86 -0.85
CA LYS A 141 -6.69 17.48 0.37
C LYS A 141 -5.18 17.32 0.50
N HIS A 142 -4.66 16.13 0.24
CA HIS A 142 -3.23 15.86 0.30
C HIS A 142 -2.47 16.61 -0.81
N ALA A 143 -3.00 16.64 -2.01
CA ALA A 143 -2.43 17.35 -3.15
C ALA A 143 -2.28 18.86 -2.87
N ILE A 144 -3.34 19.48 -2.34
CA ILE A 144 -3.28 20.91 -1.96
C ILE A 144 -2.27 21.14 -0.84
N SER A 145 -2.27 20.30 0.22
CA SER A 145 -1.32 20.46 1.33
C SER A 145 0.13 20.22 0.94
N SER A 146 0.37 19.44 -0.11
CA SER A 146 1.70 19.18 -0.66
C SER A 146 2.13 20.17 -1.74
N ASN A 147 1.27 21.14 -2.05
CA ASN A 147 1.53 22.21 -3.03
C ASN A 147 1.98 21.71 -4.43
N ILE A 148 1.36 20.62 -4.90
CA ILE A 148 1.69 20.02 -6.21
C ILE A 148 1.06 20.74 -7.41
N GLY A 149 0.32 21.82 -7.18
CA GLY A 149 -0.42 22.59 -8.16
C GLY A 149 -1.89 22.21 -8.25
N ILE A 150 -2.73 23.23 -8.52
CA ILE A 150 -4.20 23.08 -8.48
C ILE A 150 -4.73 22.15 -9.58
N ASP A 151 -4.11 22.15 -10.76
CA ASP A 151 -4.58 21.31 -11.87
C ASP A 151 -4.34 19.83 -11.62
N LYS A 152 -3.16 19.47 -11.09
CA LYS A 152 -2.87 18.11 -10.63
C LYS A 152 -3.81 17.71 -9.49
N ALA A 153 -4.02 18.59 -8.53
CA ALA A 153 -4.95 18.33 -7.42
C ALA A 153 -6.38 18.08 -7.90
N ARG A 154 -6.88 18.83 -8.88
CA ARG A 154 -8.19 18.62 -9.51
C ARG A 154 -8.28 17.28 -10.24
N LYS A 155 -7.23 16.91 -11.01
CA LYS A 155 -7.16 15.60 -11.69
C LYS A 155 -7.26 14.45 -10.67
N LEU A 156 -6.58 14.57 -9.53
CA LEU A 156 -6.61 13.58 -8.45
C LEU A 156 -7.88 13.60 -7.59
N ALA A 157 -8.69 14.67 -7.65
CA ALA A 157 -9.84 14.83 -6.76
C ALA A 157 -10.87 13.72 -6.86
N PHE A 158 -11.07 13.18 -8.05
CA PHE A 158 -12.02 12.09 -8.34
C PHE A 158 -11.34 10.76 -8.59
N ALA A 159 -10.01 10.73 -8.65
CA ALA A 159 -9.28 9.49 -8.83
C ALA A 159 -9.51 8.55 -7.65
N PRO A 160 -9.76 7.26 -7.89
CA PRO A 160 -9.85 6.26 -6.83
C PRO A 160 -8.59 6.26 -5.98
N HIS A 161 -8.75 6.29 -4.65
CA HIS A 161 -7.60 6.23 -3.77
C HIS A 161 -6.94 4.85 -3.84
N ILE A 162 -5.63 4.81 -4.00
CA ILE A 162 -4.84 3.58 -4.11
C ILE A 162 -4.43 3.11 -2.72
N ASN A 163 -4.55 1.80 -2.47
CA ASN A 163 -4.10 1.17 -1.24
C ASN A 163 -2.66 0.67 -1.38
N ILE A 164 -1.73 1.42 -0.84
CA ILE A 164 -0.30 1.15 -0.95
C ILE A 164 0.22 0.12 0.08
N GLY A 165 -0.64 -0.40 0.94
CA GLY A 165 -0.24 -1.38 1.95
C GLY A 165 0.23 -2.72 1.37
N VAL A 166 -0.19 -3.04 0.14
CA VAL A 166 0.32 -4.18 -0.64
C VAL A 166 0.43 -3.76 -2.09
N PHE A 167 1.60 -3.99 -2.69
CA PHE A 167 1.84 -3.75 -4.10
C PHE A 167 2.95 -4.67 -4.65
N SER A 168 2.96 -4.86 -5.96
CA SER A 168 4.01 -5.61 -6.65
C SER A 168 4.56 -4.84 -7.84
N LEU A 169 5.87 -5.00 -8.07
CA LEU A 169 6.60 -4.39 -9.19
C LEU A 169 7.75 -5.30 -9.65
N GLU A 170 8.07 -5.25 -10.93
CA GLU A 170 9.33 -5.80 -11.43
C GLU A 170 10.50 -4.86 -11.16
N GLU A 171 11.73 -5.40 -11.08
CA GLU A 171 12.95 -4.63 -10.82
C GLU A 171 13.13 -3.46 -11.80
N ASN A 172 12.86 -3.70 -13.07
CA ASN A 172 13.05 -2.75 -14.18
C ASN A 172 11.83 -1.86 -14.45
N SER A 173 10.79 -1.89 -13.60
CA SER A 173 9.60 -1.08 -13.79
C SER A 173 9.91 0.41 -13.75
N SER A 174 9.39 1.16 -14.72
CA SER A 174 9.46 2.64 -14.75
C SER A 174 8.73 3.28 -13.57
N CYS A 175 7.83 2.54 -12.93
CA CYS A 175 7.10 2.99 -11.75
C CYS A 175 8.01 3.41 -10.60
N TRP A 176 9.15 2.71 -10.38
CA TRP A 176 10.09 3.09 -9.33
C TRP A 176 10.57 4.53 -9.48
N ASN A 177 11.02 4.91 -10.67
CA ASN A 177 11.52 6.25 -10.93
C ASN A 177 10.40 7.31 -10.81
N SER A 178 9.24 7.08 -11.42
CA SER A 178 8.11 8.00 -11.32
C SER A 178 7.68 8.20 -9.86
N TRP A 179 7.58 7.10 -9.08
CA TRP A 179 7.22 7.18 -7.67
C TRP A 179 8.23 7.96 -6.84
N GLN A 180 9.53 7.70 -7.03
CA GLN A 180 10.61 8.41 -6.34
C GLN A 180 10.60 9.91 -6.64
N GLU A 181 10.43 10.30 -7.90
CA GLU A 181 10.36 11.72 -8.29
C GLU A 181 9.10 12.40 -7.69
N ASN A 182 7.94 11.76 -7.78
CA ASN A 182 6.73 12.25 -7.17
C ASN A 182 6.84 12.34 -5.64
N LEU A 183 7.52 11.40 -5.01
CA LEU A 183 7.76 11.41 -3.57
C LEU A 183 8.64 12.59 -3.14
N LYS A 184 9.67 12.95 -3.92
CA LYS A 184 10.46 14.17 -3.70
C LYS A 184 9.59 15.42 -3.76
N VAL A 185 8.68 15.49 -4.73
CA VAL A 185 7.75 16.62 -4.86
C VAL A 185 6.81 16.73 -3.67
N THR A 186 6.20 15.62 -3.26
CA THR A 186 5.21 15.61 -2.16
C THR A 186 5.85 15.90 -0.80
N LEU A 187 7.10 15.47 -0.59
CA LEU A 187 7.83 15.69 0.68
C LEU A 187 8.32 17.13 0.86
N ARG A 188 8.48 17.91 -0.20
CA ARG A 188 8.94 19.31 -0.09
C ARG A 188 8.02 20.16 0.81
N SER A 189 6.71 20.09 0.60
CA SER A 189 5.72 20.92 1.31
C SER A 189 4.77 20.09 2.17
N GLY A 190 4.49 18.85 1.79
CA GLY A 190 3.54 17.95 2.46
C GLY A 190 4.04 17.40 3.79
N LYS A 191 3.16 16.70 4.47
CA LYS A 191 3.50 15.87 5.62
C LYS A 191 4.18 14.61 5.13
N ILE A 192 5.08 14.02 5.94
CA ILE A 192 5.71 12.73 5.58
C ILE A 192 4.63 11.65 5.50
N PHE A 193 3.79 11.55 6.54
CA PHE A 193 2.71 10.57 6.58
C PHE A 193 1.72 10.75 5.43
N GLY A 194 1.59 9.74 4.59
CA GLY A 194 0.71 9.71 3.42
C GLY A 194 1.30 10.34 2.15
N SER A 195 2.53 10.87 2.19
CA SER A 195 3.19 11.42 1.01
C SER A 195 3.49 10.35 -0.03
N GLU A 196 3.84 9.14 0.40
CA GLU A 196 4.06 8.00 -0.47
C GLU A 196 2.78 7.57 -1.19
N GLY A 197 1.65 7.60 -0.49
CA GLY A 197 0.33 7.33 -1.08
C GLY A 197 -0.05 8.39 -2.11
N LEU A 198 0.18 9.68 -1.83
CA LEU A 198 -0.03 10.74 -2.81
C LEU A 198 0.90 10.57 -4.01
N ALA A 199 2.18 10.27 -3.78
CA ALA A 199 3.17 10.11 -4.84
C ALA A 199 2.80 8.97 -5.80
N ILE A 200 2.37 7.81 -5.29
CA ILE A 200 1.93 6.71 -6.15
C ILE A 200 0.64 7.02 -6.90
N ASN A 201 -0.31 7.75 -6.27
CA ASN A 201 -1.49 8.23 -6.99
C ASN A 201 -1.11 9.20 -8.12
N MET A 202 -0.06 10.03 -7.94
CA MET A 202 0.47 10.86 -9.03
C MET A 202 1.08 10.02 -10.13
N SER A 203 1.90 9.03 -9.79
CA SER A 203 2.50 8.13 -10.80
C SER A 203 1.43 7.44 -11.64
N VAL A 204 0.37 6.94 -11.01
CA VAL A 204 -0.71 6.22 -11.73
C VAL A 204 -1.61 7.17 -12.53
N TYR A 205 -2.08 8.28 -11.94
CA TYR A 205 -3.13 9.10 -12.55
C TYR A 205 -2.63 10.37 -13.25
N ILE A 206 -1.38 10.78 -13.02
CA ILE A 206 -0.78 11.95 -13.69
C ILE A 206 0.25 11.51 -14.72
N ASP A 207 1.18 10.62 -14.30
CA ASP A 207 2.26 10.13 -15.16
C ASP A 207 1.83 8.90 -15.98
N GLU A 208 0.61 8.40 -15.74
CA GLU A 208 -0.05 7.33 -16.49
C GLU A 208 0.76 6.01 -16.52
N ILE A 209 1.41 5.68 -15.39
CA ILE A 209 2.12 4.42 -15.23
C ILE A 209 1.16 3.25 -15.40
N GLU A 210 1.55 2.29 -16.24
CA GLU A 210 0.77 1.08 -16.46
C GLU A 210 0.51 0.34 -15.15
N THR A 211 -0.77 0.10 -14.85
CA THR A 211 -1.22 -0.42 -13.56
C THR A 211 -2.26 -1.51 -13.74
N GLU A 212 -2.04 -2.65 -13.13
CA GLU A 212 -3.02 -3.70 -13.01
C GLU A 212 -3.73 -3.59 -11.66
N PHE A 213 -5.00 -3.21 -11.69
CA PHE A 213 -5.82 -3.11 -10.49
C PHE A 213 -6.41 -4.47 -10.12
N LEU A 214 -5.98 -4.97 -8.98
CA LEU A 214 -6.46 -6.23 -8.43
C LEU A 214 -7.80 -6.07 -7.70
N PRO A 215 -8.56 -7.16 -7.53
CA PRO A 215 -9.77 -7.16 -6.71
C PRO A 215 -9.49 -6.60 -5.31
N LEU A 216 -10.44 -5.86 -4.74
CA LEU A 216 -10.28 -5.22 -3.40
C LEU A 216 -9.94 -6.23 -2.31
N THR A 217 -10.43 -7.45 -2.47
CA THR A 217 -10.17 -8.56 -1.54
C THR A 217 -8.72 -9.05 -1.54
N CYS A 218 -7.90 -8.66 -2.50
CA CYS A 218 -6.47 -8.93 -2.46
C CYS A 218 -5.71 -8.07 -1.43
N ASN A 219 -6.33 -6.97 -0.95
CA ASN A 219 -5.81 -6.16 0.15
C ASN A 219 -6.97 -5.51 0.90
N TRP A 220 -7.74 -6.33 1.62
CA TRP A 220 -8.94 -5.88 2.34
C TRP A 220 -8.58 -5.11 3.62
N ILE A 221 -9.19 -3.94 3.81
CA ILE A 221 -9.04 -3.16 5.03
C ILE A 221 -10.15 -3.56 6.01
N ALA A 222 -9.81 -4.38 6.99
CA ALA A 222 -10.76 -4.98 7.93
C ALA A 222 -11.37 -4.01 8.97
N SER A 223 -10.88 -2.76 9.05
CA SER A 223 -11.28 -1.80 10.08
C SER A 223 -12.73 -1.33 10.02
N ASN A 224 -13.41 -1.45 8.89
CA ASN A 224 -14.79 -0.97 8.72
C ASN A 224 -15.80 -2.11 8.69
N LEU A 225 -15.58 -3.09 7.85
CA LEU A 225 -16.44 -4.27 7.67
C LEU A 225 -15.54 -5.46 7.38
N LEU A 226 -15.88 -6.60 7.93
CA LEU A 226 -15.23 -7.86 7.55
C LEU A 226 -15.91 -8.41 6.27
N PRO A 227 -15.14 -9.01 5.37
CA PRO A 227 -15.70 -9.74 4.25
C PRO A 227 -16.52 -10.92 4.79
N LYS A 228 -17.55 -11.33 4.06
CA LYS A 228 -18.34 -12.50 4.40
C LYS A 228 -17.70 -13.73 3.79
N TYR A 229 -17.59 -14.79 4.58
CA TYR A 229 -17.18 -16.08 4.07
C TYR A 229 -18.37 -16.80 3.43
N ASP A 230 -18.22 -17.19 2.16
CA ASP A 230 -19.19 -18.02 1.45
C ASP A 230 -18.81 -19.49 1.65
N GLU A 231 -19.54 -20.18 2.53
CA GLU A 231 -19.27 -21.57 2.87
C GLU A 231 -19.46 -22.54 1.71
N GLN A 232 -20.37 -22.23 0.78
CA GLN A 232 -20.65 -23.10 -0.37
C GLN A 232 -19.50 -23.09 -1.39
N ASN A 233 -18.92 -21.94 -1.60
CA ASN A 233 -17.85 -21.74 -2.58
C ASN A 233 -16.45 -21.65 -1.96
N GLN A 234 -16.37 -21.68 -0.62
CA GLN A 234 -15.11 -21.62 0.16
C GLN A 234 -14.24 -20.40 -0.16
N TYR A 235 -14.86 -19.21 -0.32
CA TYR A 235 -14.14 -17.97 -0.52
C TYR A 235 -14.82 -16.80 0.20
N PHE A 236 -14.06 -15.71 0.35
CA PHE A 236 -14.59 -14.48 0.92
C PHE A 236 -15.20 -13.58 -0.15
N VAL A 237 -16.33 -12.97 0.16
CA VAL A 237 -17.05 -12.03 -0.70
C VAL A 237 -17.15 -10.67 -0.05
N GLU A 238 -17.20 -9.62 -0.86
CA GLU A 238 -17.49 -8.29 -0.37
C GLU A 238 -18.86 -8.25 0.29
N PRO A 239 -19.03 -7.55 1.43
CA PRO A 239 -20.24 -7.64 2.25
C PRO A 239 -21.54 -7.16 1.56
N PHE A 240 -21.42 -6.44 0.45
CA PHE A 240 -22.55 -5.83 -0.25
C PHE A 240 -22.74 -6.31 -1.71
N LEU A 241 -21.89 -7.19 -2.19
CA LEU A 241 -21.98 -7.70 -3.56
C LEU A 241 -22.27 -9.21 -3.56
N PRO A 242 -23.54 -9.62 -3.56
CA PRO A 242 -23.92 -11.05 -3.46
C PRO A 242 -23.44 -11.93 -4.62
N ASN A 243 -22.97 -11.33 -5.72
CA ASN A 243 -22.52 -12.04 -6.92
C ASN A 243 -21.09 -11.69 -7.35
N ALA A 244 -20.27 -11.14 -6.45
CA ALA A 244 -18.87 -10.86 -6.79
C ALA A 244 -18.12 -12.16 -7.04
N SER A 245 -17.44 -12.21 -8.18
CA SER A 245 -16.54 -13.31 -8.54
C SER A 245 -15.51 -13.58 -7.47
N ARG A 246 -15.10 -14.84 -7.34
CA ARG A 246 -14.13 -15.39 -6.37
C ARG A 246 -13.10 -14.37 -5.89
N SER A 247 -13.25 -13.97 -4.64
CA SER A 247 -12.40 -12.98 -4.02
C SER A 247 -11.38 -13.67 -3.11
N ARG A 248 -10.15 -13.25 -3.17
CA ARG A 248 -9.01 -13.84 -2.48
C ARG A 248 -8.40 -12.77 -1.60
N ILE A 249 -8.20 -13.05 -0.32
CA ILE A 249 -7.98 -12.03 0.69
C ILE A 249 -6.55 -12.02 1.18
N MET A 250 -5.97 -10.83 1.12
CA MET A 250 -4.94 -10.38 2.03
C MET A 250 -5.61 -9.41 3.00
N GLU A 251 -5.73 -9.75 4.28
CA GLU A 251 -6.37 -8.89 5.27
C GLU A 251 -5.35 -7.92 5.86
N ARG A 252 -5.74 -6.67 5.94
CA ARG A 252 -4.99 -5.64 6.67
C ARG A 252 -5.72 -5.28 7.95
N TRP A 253 -5.10 -5.54 9.07
CA TRP A 253 -5.59 -5.14 10.39
C TRP A 253 -5.11 -3.73 10.70
N GLN A 254 -6.00 -2.75 10.68
CA GLN A 254 -5.73 -1.44 11.26
C GLN A 254 -6.25 -1.46 12.71
N GLY A 255 -5.40 -1.94 13.61
CA GLY A 255 -5.62 -1.79 15.04
C GLY A 255 -5.55 -0.32 15.41
N TYR A 256 -6.66 0.38 15.40
CA TYR A 256 -6.80 1.61 16.16
C TYR A 256 -7.04 1.24 17.61
N GLU A 257 -5.97 1.05 18.34
CA GLU A 257 -6.04 1.28 19.77
C GLU A 257 -6.14 2.79 19.97
N ASN A 258 -7.34 3.25 20.36
CA ASN A 258 -7.50 4.51 21.04
C ASN A 258 -6.72 4.40 22.36
N ARG A 259 -5.53 4.97 22.41
CA ARG A 259 -4.84 5.37 23.64
C ARG A 259 -4.53 6.83 23.56
#